data_178e0db23671737133e40b6c0a0e2a84
#
_entry.id   178e0db23671737133e40b6c0a0e2a84
#
_cell.length_a   1.000
_cell.length_b   1.000
_cell.length_c   1.000
_cell.angle_alpha   90.00
_cell.angle_beta   90.00
_cell.angle_gamma   90.00
#
_symmetry.space_group_name_H-M   'P 1'
#
loop_
_entity.id
_entity.type
_entity.pdbx_description
1 polymer ?
#
loop_
_entity_poly.entity_id
_entity_poly.type
_entity_poly.pdbx_seq_one_letter_code
_entity_poly.pdbx_strand_id
1 'polypeptide(L)'
;MSGARNRVLRGLLVLAVAVPWATAPRASPPSMADEVVSSVDVAPVWAGHPVGFALLTDGDRQLVGFYAADRRLTVAARLLGSDTWEFFRLPSEQSEPPRFGSKQVSAVLGWDSHNSIVMAADSAGHLHLAGNMHDSGLAYWRTREPGEIGSFEQVRQMVGRDEERCTYPLFLTLADGRLLFQYRSGKSGDGSTFLNIYEVESRAWRRLVEGPVFDGEKQRNAYPLAPVAGPDGMFHLSWVWREAGDAAANHDLSYARSRDLASWQDAAGRPLALPIRLATEGVIVDPVPVKGGILNGSGRVGFDSQKRPVLAYYKYDSAGLSQVYVARWEDAAWRIVQLSDWDHRFELAGGGTLPKYEIHVGVVRPGKAGELRLEFGHVKKGSGVWVLDEDSLAVVRTEPAKPHYPRSLWKIESTFPGMAVRYADDAGVSAEPGRRFILRWESLGANRDKPRPEPWPEPSMLRVVELRDATMPAR
;
A
#
# COMPACT_ATOMS: atom_id res chain seq x y z
N MET A 1 -60.09 -33.26 39.18
CA MET A 1 -60.17 -32.14 38.22
C MET A 1 -58.78 -31.59 38.05
N SER A 2 -58.07 -32.08 37.04
CA SER A 2 -56.65 -31.85 36.79
C SER A 2 -56.50 -30.91 35.63
N GLY A 3 -55.82 -29.78 35.82
CA GLY A 3 -55.49 -28.82 34.78
C GLY A 3 -54.02 -28.92 34.40
N ALA A 4 -53.71 -29.56 33.30
CA ALA A 4 -52.38 -29.65 32.72
C ALA A 4 -51.95 -28.28 32.10
N ARG A 5 -50.85 -27.72 32.54
CA ARG A 5 -50.22 -26.57 31.93
C ARG A 5 -49.18 -27.02 30.89
N ASN A 6 -49.50 -26.81 29.61
CA ASN A 6 -48.55 -26.91 28.53
C ASN A 6 -47.49 -25.82 28.62
N ARG A 7 -46.22 -26.21 28.79
CA ARG A 7 -45.06 -25.33 28.56
C ARG A 7 -44.65 -25.44 27.08
N VAL A 8 -44.87 -24.37 26.34
CA VAL A 8 -44.31 -24.17 25.01
C VAL A 8 -42.86 -23.77 25.12
N LEU A 9 -41.93 -24.64 24.78
CA LEU A 9 -40.51 -24.28 24.53
C LEU A 9 -40.45 -23.41 23.26
N ARG A 10 -40.14 -22.14 23.45
CA ARG A 10 -39.70 -21.27 22.34
C ARG A 10 -38.22 -21.56 22.06
N GLY A 11 -37.95 -22.28 20.97
CA GLY A 11 -36.60 -22.41 20.42
C GLY A 11 -36.15 -21.05 19.87
N LEU A 12 -35.07 -20.51 20.44
CA LEU A 12 -34.34 -19.39 19.82
C LEU A 12 -33.66 -19.91 18.55
N LEU A 13 -34.21 -19.52 17.42
CA LEU A 13 -33.53 -19.65 16.11
C LEU A 13 -32.44 -18.55 16.09
N VAL A 14 -31.19 -18.93 16.30
CA VAL A 14 -30.05 -18.05 16.05
C VAL A 14 -29.88 -17.97 14.52
N LEU A 15 -30.43 -16.94 13.92
CA LEU A 15 -30.10 -16.57 12.55
C LEU A 15 -28.64 -16.11 12.56
N ALA A 16 -27.74 -16.95 12.05
CA ALA A 16 -26.40 -16.52 11.65
C ALA A 16 -26.56 -15.59 10.43
N VAL A 17 -26.56 -14.31 10.69
CA VAL A 17 -26.41 -13.30 9.62
C VAL A 17 -24.99 -13.45 9.07
N ALA A 18 -24.87 -14.05 7.90
CA ALA A 18 -23.64 -14.01 7.12
C ALA A 18 -23.40 -12.57 6.70
N VAL A 19 -22.51 -11.88 7.41
CA VAL A 19 -22.03 -10.54 7.05
C VAL A 19 -21.22 -10.69 5.75
N PRO A 20 -21.58 -10.00 4.65
CA PRO A 20 -20.79 -10.04 3.44
C PRO A 20 -19.44 -9.39 3.72
N TRP A 21 -18.38 -10.12 3.45
CA TRP A 21 -17.00 -9.66 3.59
C TRP A 21 -16.73 -8.57 2.56
N ALA A 22 -16.53 -7.34 3.00
CA ALA A 22 -16.05 -6.30 2.10
C ALA A 22 -14.61 -6.62 1.73
N THR A 23 -14.38 -6.69 0.46
CA THR A 23 -13.08 -6.91 -0.15
C THR A 23 -12.22 -5.66 0.09
N ALA A 24 -11.05 -5.83 0.74
CA ALA A 24 -9.93 -4.93 0.47
C ALA A 24 -9.79 -4.78 -1.05
N PRO A 25 -9.33 -3.63 -1.58
CA PRO A 25 -9.30 -3.43 -3.02
C PRO A 25 -8.58 -4.60 -3.68
N ARG A 26 -9.35 -5.49 -4.27
CA ARG A 26 -8.85 -6.54 -5.13
C ARG A 26 -8.29 -5.84 -6.34
N ALA A 27 -6.97 -5.80 -6.50
CA ALA A 27 -6.43 -5.62 -7.83
C ALA A 27 -7.06 -6.71 -8.71
N SER A 28 -7.99 -6.31 -9.54
CA SER A 28 -8.65 -7.24 -10.49
C SER A 28 -7.57 -7.95 -11.29
N PRO A 29 -7.71 -9.24 -11.58
CA PRO A 29 -6.75 -9.92 -12.45
C PRO A 29 -6.68 -9.13 -13.76
N PRO A 30 -5.49 -8.93 -14.35
CA PRO A 30 -5.37 -8.23 -15.61
C PRO A 30 -6.18 -9.00 -16.66
N SER A 31 -7.34 -8.47 -17.00
CA SER A 31 -8.12 -8.88 -18.14
C SER A 31 -7.43 -8.40 -19.43
N MET A 32 -7.97 -8.67 -20.60
CA MET A 32 -7.53 -8.06 -21.86
C MET A 32 -7.33 -6.55 -21.63
N ALA A 33 -6.27 -5.97 -22.23
CA ALA A 33 -5.84 -4.60 -21.93
C ALA A 33 -7.04 -3.67 -21.75
N ASP A 34 -7.14 -3.03 -20.57
CA ASP A 34 -8.21 -2.09 -20.30
C ASP A 34 -8.25 -1.02 -21.39
N GLU A 35 -9.43 -0.54 -21.70
CA GLU A 35 -9.62 0.57 -22.63
C GLU A 35 -9.72 1.88 -21.85
N VAL A 36 -9.13 2.94 -22.40
CA VAL A 36 -9.32 4.30 -21.88
C VAL A 36 -10.69 4.78 -22.34
N VAL A 37 -11.60 4.99 -21.40
CA VAL A 37 -12.95 5.51 -21.68
C VAL A 37 -12.95 7.03 -21.68
N SER A 38 -12.33 7.64 -20.68
CA SER A 38 -12.25 9.10 -20.55
C SER A 38 -10.98 9.53 -19.84
N SER A 39 -10.60 10.77 -20.03
CA SER A 39 -9.48 11.41 -19.35
C SER A 39 -9.85 12.85 -19.03
N VAL A 40 -9.80 13.22 -17.77
CA VAL A 40 -10.16 14.56 -17.30
C VAL A 40 -8.98 15.21 -16.61
N ASP A 41 -8.60 16.39 -17.08
CA ASP A 41 -7.55 17.20 -16.50
C ASP A 41 -7.97 17.71 -15.11
N VAL A 42 -7.06 17.59 -14.13
CA VAL A 42 -7.28 18.08 -12.77
C VAL A 42 -6.58 19.42 -12.59
N ALA A 43 -5.25 19.43 -12.58
CA ALA A 43 -4.44 20.63 -12.39
C ALA A 43 -2.98 20.39 -12.79
N PRO A 44 -2.20 21.46 -13.05
CA PRO A 44 -0.74 21.37 -13.09
C PRO A 44 -0.17 21.02 -11.72
N VAL A 45 0.74 20.02 -11.65
CA VAL A 45 1.33 19.49 -10.43
C VAL A 45 2.85 19.53 -10.45
N TRP A 46 3.45 19.48 -9.27
CA TRP A 46 4.89 19.40 -9.11
C TRP A 46 5.48 18.18 -9.85
N ALA A 47 6.54 18.39 -10.62
CA ALA A 47 7.16 17.39 -11.48
C ALA A 47 8.66 17.12 -11.19
N GLY A 48 9.27 17.79 -10.20
CA GLY A 48 10.72 17.73 -9.93
C GLY A 48 11.21 16.43 -9.31
N HIS A 49 10.32 15.60 -8.74
CA HIS A 49 10.62 14.25 -8.23
C HIS A 49 9.32 13.44 -8.06
N PRO A 50 9.39 12.09 -7.96
CA PRO A 50 8.20 11.29 -7.74
C PRO A 50 7.74 11.40 -6.30
N VAL A 51 6.44 11.63 -6.11
CA VAL A 51 5.74 11.54 -4.84
C VAL A 51 4.36 10.99 -5.10
N GLY A 52 3.84 10.14 -4.20
CA GLY A 52 2.53 9.52 -4.36
C GLY A 52 1.40 10.51 -4.15
N PHE A 53 0.48 10.60 -5.12
CA PHE A 53 -0.79 11.29 -5.01
C PHE A 53 -1.90 10.31 -4.67
N ALA A 54 -3.03 10.80 -4.20
CA ALA A 54 -4.17 9.99 -3.81
C ALA A 54 -5.38 10.27 -4.70
N LEU A 55 -6.07 9.23 -5.12
CA LEU A 55 -7.39 9.25 -5.74
C LEU A 55 -8.33 8.45 -4.84
N LEU A 56 -9.50 9.02 -4.57
CA LEU A 56 -10.57 8.36 -3.81
C LEU A 56 -11.90 8.61 -4.51
N THR A 57 -12.51 7.57 -5.05
CA THR A 57 -13.89 7.60 -5.51
C THR A 57 -14.79 7.07 -4.39
N ASP A 58 -15.72 7.91 -3.94
CA ASP A 58 -16.69 7.61 -2.88
C ASP A 58 -18.11 7.95 -3.39
N GLY A 59 -18.86 6.92 -3.68
CA GLY A 59 -20.17 7.05 -4.33
C GLY A 59 -20.09 7.71 -5.70
N ASP A 60 -20.71 8.86 -5.85
CA ASP A 60 -20.72 9.69 -7.06
C ASP A 60 -19.67 10.82 -7.03
N ARG A 61 -18.85 10.90 -5.99
CA ARG A 61 -17.79 11.91 -5.84
C ARG A 61 -16.41 11.31 -6.11
N GLN A 62 -15.56 12.15 -6.69
CA GLN A 62 -14.16 11.84 -6.93
C GLN A 62 -13.28 12.89 -6.27
N LEU A 63 -12.32 12.43 -5.44
CA LEU A 63 -11.42 13.29 -4.69
C LEU A 63 -9.98 12.99 -5.09
N VAL A 64 -9.18 14.03 -5.26
CA VAL A 64 -7.76 13.91 -5.62
C VAL A 64 -6.92 14.72 -4.64
N GLY A 65 -5.99 14.06 -3.95
CA GLY A 65 -4.98 14.71 -3.10
C GLY A 65 -3.65 14.79 -3.85
N PHE A 66 -3.07 15.98 -4.00
CA PHE A 66 -1.86 16.19 -4.78
C PHE A 66 -1.07 17.41 -4.30
N TYR A 67 0.19 17.51 -4.74
CA TYR A 67 0.98 18.72 -4.58
C TYR A 67 0.90 19.57 -5.85
N ALA A 68 0.30 20.74 -5.74
CA ALA A 68 0.17 21.69 -6.84
C ALA A 68 1.54 22.13 -7.38
N ALA A 69 1.57 22.87 -8.47
CA ALA A 69 2.81 23.37 -9.10
C ALA A 69 3.73 24.13 -8.13
N ASP A 70 3.16 24.83 -7.17
CA ASP A 70 3.85 25.54 -6.09
C ASP A 70 4.18 24.66 -4.87
N ARG A 71 4.09 23.33 -5.01
CA ARG A 71 4.35 22.31 -3.98
C ARG A 71 3.39 22.30 -2.78
N ARG A 72 2.28 23.03 -2.85
CA ARG A 72 1.28 23.01 -1.78
C ARG A 72 0.33 21.84 -1.89
N LEU A 73 0.11 21.16 -0.76
CA LEU A 73 -0.85 20.08 -0.64
C LEU A 73 -2.27 20.64 -0.87
N THR A 74 -2.90 20.11 -1.90
CA THR A 74 -4.20 20.56 -2.40
C THR A 74 -5.12 19.35 -2.57
N VAL A 75 -6.40 19.55 -2.28
CA VAL A 75 -7.44 18.56 -2.59
C VAL A 75 -8.32 19.15 -3.69
N ALA A 76 -8.67 18.32 -4.67
CA ALA A 76 -9.70 18.61 -5.65
C ALA A 76 -10.86 17.63 -5.49
N ALA A 77 -12.08 18.09 -5.73
CA ALA A 77 -13.30 17.27 -5.73
C ALA A 77 -14.15 17.55 -6.96
N ARG A 78 -14.81 16.52 -7.49
CA ARG A 78 -15.83 16.64 -8.54
C ARG A 78 -16.92 15.60 -8.36
N LEU A 79 -18.06 15.79 -8.99
CA LEU A 79 -19.03 14.72 -9.23
C LEU A 79 -18.60 13.87 -10.43
N LEU A 80 -18.83 12.57 -10.39
CA LEU A 80 -18.65 11.70 -11.55
C LEU A 80 -19.53 12.19 -12.70
N GLY A 81 -18.93 12.25 -13.90
CA GLY A 81 -19.60 12.80 -15.08
C GLY A 81 -19.49 14.32 -15.25
N SER A 82 -18.90 15.03 -14.28
CA SER A 82 -18.54 16.45 -14.41
C SER A 82 -17.06 16.60 -14.69
N ASP A 83 -16.68 17.55 -15.54
CA ASP A 83 -15.30 17.93 -15.79
C ASP A 83 -14.86 19.13 -14.93
N THR A 84 -15.76 19.65 -14.09
CA THR A 84 -15.49 20.80 -13.23
C THR A 84 -15.00 20.33 -11.86
N TRP A 85 -13.85 20.87 -11.43
CA TRP A 85 -13.23 20.59 -10.15
C TRP A 85 -13.38 21.76 -9.19
N GLU A 86 -13.75 21.48 -7.96
CA GLU A 86 -13.58 22.34 -6.80
C GLU A 86 -12.20 22.10 -6.20
N PHE A 87 -11.50 23.16 -5.74
CA PHE A 87 -10.16 23.04 -5.17
C PHE A 87 -10.09 23.64 -3.78
N PHE A 88 -9.33 22.96 -2.91
CA PHE A 88 -9.04 23.46 -1.56
C PHE A 88 -7.58 23.22 -1.20
N ARG A 89 -6.87 24.28 -0.84
CA ARG A 89 -5.50 24.20 -0.33
C ARG A 89 -5.54 23.92 1.16
N LEU A 90 -4.88 22.82 1.57
CA LEU A 90 -4.89 22.44 2.98
C LEU A 90 -4.22 23.51 3.86
N PRO A 91 -4.80 23.84 5.02
CA PRO A 91 -4.23 24.77 5.95
C PRO A 91 -2.89 24.23 6.49
N SER A 92 -1.92 25.11 6.65
CA SER A 92 -0.60 24.83 7.18
C SER A 92 -0.10 26.03 7.97
N GLU A 93 0.37 25.79 9.18
CA GLU A 93 1.02 26.84 10.00
C GLU A 93 2.44 27.16 9.51
N GLN A 94 3.05 26.22 8.76
CA GLN A 94 4.40 26.36 8.22
C GLN A 94 4.35 26.69 6.73
N SER A 95 5.18 27.65 6.33
CA SER A 95 5.41 28.02 4.93
C SER A 95 6.50 27.17 4.25
N GLU A 96 7.32 26.49 5.03
CA GLU A 96 8.44 25.67 4.57
C GLU A 96 8.14 24.18 4.72
N PRO A 97 8.80 23.31 3.93
CA PRO A 97 8.70 21.86 4.09
C PRO A 97 9.09 21.40 5.50
N PRO A 98 8.53 20.27 6.00
CA PRO A 98 8.94 19.74 7.30
C PRO A 98 10.39 19.23 7.20
N ARG A 99 11.14 19.43 8.28
CA ARG A 99 12.51 18.93 8.38
C ARG A 99 12.49 17.48 8.88
N PHE A 100 13.30 16.64 8.25
CA PHE A 100 13.54 15.28 8.70
C PHE A 100 14.04 15.25 10.15
N GLY A 101 13.50 14.37 10.99
CA GLY A 101 13.80 14.28 12.42
C GLY A 101 13.20 15.39 13.28
N SER A 102 12.25 16.19 12.76
CA SER A 102 11.58 17.26 13.49
C SER A 102 10.13 16.92 13.81
N LYS A 103 9.55 17.69 14.76
CA LYS A 103 8.11 17.62 15.08
C LYS A 103 7.25 18.52 14.17
N GLN A 104 7.86 19.15 13.17
CA GLN A 104 7.16 20.09 12.31
C GLN A 104 6.16 19.37 11.41
N VAL A 105 5.06 20.05 11.18
CA VAL A 105 4.01 19.64 10.25
C VAL A 105 3.82 20.74 9.23
N SER A 106 3.79 20.39 7.95
CA SER A 106 3.62 21.36 6.87
C SER A 106 2.80 20.74 5.74
N ALA A 107 2.07 21.58 5.01
CA ALA A 107 1.44 21.24 3.74
C ALA A 107 2.31 21.60 2.52
N VAL A 108 3.58 21.97 2.73
CA VAL A 108 4.54 22.28 1.65
C VAL A 108 5.48 21.11 1.43
N LEU A 109 5.55 20.62 0.20
CA LEU A 109 6.41 19.50 -0.19
C LEU A 109 7.88 19.93 -0.29
N GLY A 110 8.77 19.15 0.34
CA GLY A 110 10.23 19.22 0.13
C GLY A 110 10.67 18.41 -1.10
N TRP A 111 11.80 17.71 -0.95
CA TRP A 111 12.39 16.87 -2.01
C TRP A 111 12.29 15.36 -1.68
N ASP A 112 11.56 15.03 -0.66
CA ASP A 112 11.47 13.68 -0.14
C ASP A 112 10.32 12.90 -0.84
N SER A 113 10.66 11.85 -1.54
CA SER A 113 9.73 11.00 -2.26
C SER A 113 8.83 10.14 -1.34
N HIS A 114 9.14 10.05 -0.03
CA HIS A 114 8.31 9.35 0.95
C HIS A 114 7.06 10.16 1.36
N ASN A 115 6.98 11.44 1.00
CA ASN A 115 5.89 12.34 1.38
C ASN A 115 4.57 12.07 0.60
N SER A 116 4.27 10.80 0.36
CA SER A 116 3.04 10.37 -0.31
C SER A 116 1.80 10.79 0.47
N ILE A 117 0.71 10.99 -0.26
CA ILE A 117 -0.60 11.36 0.26
C ILE A 117 -1.47 10.10 0.32
N VAL A 118 -2.22 9.94 1.39
CA VAL A 118 -3.27 8.93 1.54
C VAL A 118 -4.58 9.58 1.95
N MET A 119 -5.70 9.06 1.46
CA MET A 119 -7.04 9.56 1.73
C MET A 119 -8.00 8.42 2.03
N ALA A 120 -9.01 8.71 2.83
CA ALA A 120 -10.13 7.82 3.10
C ALA A 120 -11.38 8.64 3.45
N ALA A 121 -12.54 8.02 3.32
CA ALA A 121 -13.79 8.51 3.90
C ALA A 121 -14.17 7.59 5.08
N ASP A 122 -14.70 8.17 6.17
CA ASP A 122 -15.32 7.39 7.24
C ASP A 122 -16.78 7.06 6.92
N SER A 123 -17.43 6.24 7.73
CA SER A 123 -18.81 5.82 7.51
C SER A 123 -19.85 6.94 7.69
N ALA A 124 -19.45 8.09 8.24
CA ALA A 124 -20.28 9.30 8.32
C ALA A 124 -20.00 10.26 7.15
N GLY A 125 -19.10 9.91 6.22
CA GLY A 125 -18.76 10.71 5.04
C GLY A 125 -17.73 11.81 5.29
N HIS A 126 -17.11 11.89 6.48
CA HIS A 126 -15.99 12.81 6.68
C HIS A 126 -14.75 12.30 5.94
N LEU A 127 -14.02 13.22 5.33
CA LEU A 127 -12.81 12.92 4.58
C LEU A 127 -11.60 13.03 5.50
N HIS A 128 -10.71 12.06 5.40
CA HIS A 128 -9.45 11.98 6.11
C HIS A 128 -8.31 12.03 5.10
N LEU A 129 -7.30 12.86 5.36
CA LEU A 129 -6.10 12.95 4.55
C LEU A 129 -4.87 12.97 5.46
N ALA A 130 -3.87 12.17 5.14
CA ALA A 130 -2.56 12.22 5.76
C ALA A 130 -1.47 12.18 4.68
N GLY A 131 -0.35 12.88 4.93
CA GLY A 131 0.74 12.93 3.96
C GLY A 131 1.79 13.97 4.34
N ASN A 132 2.81 14.13 3.49
CA ASN A 132 3.92 15.05 3.71
C ASN A 132 4.67 14.81 5.04
N MET A 133 4.84 13.53 5.41
CA MET A 133 5.54 13.15 6.63
C MET A 133 6.54 12.02 6.38
N HIS A 134 7.80 12.29 6.74
CA HIS A 134 8.88 11.32 6.78
C HIS A 134 9.79 11.67 7.95
N ASP A 135 9.67 10.90 9.04
CA ASP A 135 10.37 11.19 10.31
C ASP A 135 10.08 12.61 10.80
N SER A 136 8.83 13.05 10.69
CA SER A 136 8.34 14.37 11.08
C SER A 136 7.02 14.27 11.83
N GLY A 137 6.48 15.38 12.34
CA GLY A 137 5.20 15.37 13.06
C GLY A 137 4.05 14.82 12.24
N LEU A 138 3.02 14.30 12.90
CA LEU A 138 1.82 13.80 12.29
C LEU A 138 1.12 14.85 11.45
N ALA A 139 1.15 14.71 10.13
CA ALA A 139 0.51 15.60 9.17
C ALA A 139 -0.83 14.98 8.74
N TYR A 140 -1.88 15.40 9.42
CA TYR A 140 -3.22 14.85 9.26
C TYR A 140 -4.27 15.96 9.24
N TRP A 141 -5.21 15.84 8.30
CA TRP A 141 -6.36 16.73 8.12
C TRP A 141 -7.64 15.91 8.03
N ARG A 142 -8.73 16.50 8.49
CA ARG A 142 -10.06 15.91 8.40
C ARG A 142 -11.10 17.00 8.12
N THR A 143 -12.14 16.68 7.36
CA THR A 143 -13.26 17.62 7.12
C THR A 143 -14.12 17.74 8.38
N ARG A 144 -14.61 18.96 8.65
CA ARG A 144 -15.60 19.22 9.69
C ARG A 144 -16.98 18.75 9.26
N GLU A 145 -17.31 18.98 7.98
CA GLU A 145 -18.57 18.61 7.36
C GLU A 145 -18.34 17.42 6.40
N PRO A 146 -19.27 16.45 6.37
CA PRO A 146 -19.19 15.29 5.49
C PRO A 146 -19.07 15.71 4.01
N GLY A 147 -18.05 15.17 3.33
CA GLY A 147 -17.82 15.40 1.92
C GLY A 147 -17.38 16.82 1.51
N GLU A 148 -17.37 17.79 2.40
CA GLU A 148 -17.08 19.20 2.09
C GLU A 148 -15.57 19.49 2.16
N ILE A 149 -14.88 19.54 1.01
CA ILE A 149 -13.41 19.76 0.99
C ILE A 149 -13.00 21.12 1.54
N GLY A 150 -13.85 22.14 1.41
CA GLY A 150 -13.65 23.47 2.00
C GLY A 150 -13.64 23.48 3.53
N SER A 151 -14.10 22.42 4.17
CA SER A 151 -14.14 22.26 5.63
C SER A 151 -12.94 21.50 6.22
N PHE A 152 -11.92 21.16 5.43
CA PHE A 152 -10.71 20.52 5.95
C PHE A 152 -10.02 21.39 7.00
N GLU A 153 -9.73 20.79 8.13
CA GLU A 153 -8.94 21.37 9.22
C GLU A 153 -7.75 20.46 9.57
N GLN A 154 -6.66 21.08 9.99
CA GLN A 154 -5.52 20.34 10.51
C GLN A 154 -5.85 19.80 11.90
N VAL A 155 -5.75 18.49 12.08
CA VAL A 155 -5.91 17.82 13.38
C VAL A 155 -4.52 17.54 13.92
N ARG A 156 -4.13 18.21 15.02
CA ARG A 156 -2.76 18.21 15.53
C ARG A 156 -2.32 16.89 16.15
N GLN A 157 -3.26 16.06 16.57
CA GLN A 157 -3.00 14.76 17.18
C GLN A 157 -4.16 13.80 16.92
N MET A 158 -3.87 12.52 16.76
CA MET A 158 -4.86 11.45 16.76
C MET A 158 -5.05 10.90 18.18
N VAL A 159 -3.97 10.41 18.78
CA VAL A 159 -3.94 9.79 20.13
C VAL A 159 -3.10 10.62 21.10
N GLY A 160 -2.23 11.50 20.59
CA GLY A 160 -1.40 12.43 21.37
C GLY A 160 -0.11 11.82 21.94
N ARG A 161 0.28 10.64 21.45
CA ARG A 161 1.54 9.98 21.83
C ARG A 161 2.12 9.22 20.63
N ASP A 162 3.45 9.16 20.51
CA ASP A 162 4.20 8.50 19.43
C ASP A 162 3.93 9.10 18.03
N GLU A 163 3.52 10.38 17.96
CA GLU A 163 3.09 11.09 16.75
C GLU A 163 4.07 12.20 16.34
N GLU A 164 5.21 12.32 17.02
CA GLU A 164 6.21 13.34 16.75
C GLU A 164 7.13 13.04 15.57
N ARG A 165 7.21 11.77 15.16
CA ARG A 165 8.14 11.28 14.14
C ARG A 165 7.48 10.24 13.23
N CYS A 166 6.45 10.67 12.50
CA CYS A 166 5.63 9.79 11.66
C CYS A 166 6.22 9.59 10.27
N THR A 167 5.98 8.38 9.73
CA THR A 167 6.29 8.00 8.34
C THR A 167 5.30 6.91 7.88
N TYR A 168 5.11 6.77 6.57
CA TYR A 168 4.31 5.72 5.93
C TYR A 168 2.85 5.66 6.42
N PRO A 169 2.12 6.78 6.31
CA PRO A 169 0.70 6.78 6.63
C PRO A 169 -0.06 5.82 5.71
N LEU A 170 -1.00 5.08 6.27
CA LEU A 170 -1.89 4.19 5.53
C LEU A 170 -3.24 4.15 6.21
N PHE A 171 -4.31 4.49 5.47
CA PHE A 171 -5.66 4.22 5.90
C PHE A 171 -6.10 2.82 5.45
N LEU A 172 -6.82 2.11 6.31
CA LEU A 172 -7.40 0.81 6.05
C LEU A 172 -8.87 0.86 6.46
N THR A 173 -9.77 0.68 5.49
CA THR A 173 -11.20 0.53 5.78
C THR A 173 -11.52 -0.95 5.92
N LEU A 174 -11.99 -1.36 7.08
CA LEU A 174 -12.40 -2.73 7.35
C LEU A 174 -13.75 -3.04 6.70
N ALA A 175 -14.08 -4.33 6.60
CA ALA A 175 -15.33 -4.79 6.02
C ALA A 175 -16.59 -4.26 6.72
N ASP A 176 -16.49 -3.97 8.00
CA ASP A 176 -17.55 -3.40 8.83
C ASP A 176 -17.61 -1.87 8.79
N GLY A 177 -16.83 -1.24 7.92
CA GLY A 177 -16.78 0.21 7.73
C GLY A 177 -15.89 0.96 8.72
N ARG A 178 -15.27 0.28 9.69
CA ARG A 178 -14.33 0.93 10.61
C ARG A 178 -13.08 1.38 9.87
N LEU A 179 -12.60 2.58 10.17
CA LEU A 179 -11.41 3.16 9.59
C LEU A 179 -10.22 2.99 10.55
N LEU A 180 -9.14 2.42 10.04
CA LEU A 180 -7.86 2.30 10.74
C LEU A 180 -6.81 3.20 10.11
N PHE A 181 -5.82 3.58 10.90
CA PHE A 181 -4.64 4.33 10.46
C PHE A 181 -3.37 3.66 10.96
N GLN A 182 -2.52 3.25 10.01
CA GLN A 182 -1.19 2.70 10.29
C GLN A 182 -0.13 3.75 10.03
N TYR A 183 0.89 3.83 10.87
CA TYR A 183 2.08 4.61 10.64
C TYR A 183 3.28 4.05 11.41
N ARG A 184 4.47 4.41 10.98
CA ARG A 184 5.70 4.19 11.74
C ARG A 184 5.99 5.45 12.57
N SER A 185 6.28 5.28 13.85
CA SER A 185 6.91 6.29 14.70
C SER A 185 8.41 6.02 14.78
N GLY A 186 9.23 7.05 14.57
CA GLY A 186 10.68 6.94 14.52
C GLY A 186 11.26 6.91 13.10
N LYS A 187 12.55 6.57 12.99
CA LYS A 187 13.35 6.58 11.75
C LYS A 187 13.76 5.17 11.32
N SER A 188 14.42 5.05 10.17
CA SER A 188 15.10 3.80 9.77
C SER A 188 16.15 3.42 10.81
N GLY A 189 16.10 2.18 11.29
CA GLY A 189 16.99 1.67 12.35
C GLY A 189 16.54 2.04 13.77
N ASP A 190 15.44 2.75 13.94
CA ASP A 190 14.89 3.09 15.25
C ASP A 190 13.41 3.48 15.07
N GLY A 191 12.54 2.50 14.95
CA GLY A 191 11.13 2.77 14.72
C GLY A 191 10.19 1.64 15.12
N SER A 192 8.96 2.04 15.44
CA SER A 192 7.86 1.14 15.80
C SER A 192 6.63 1.44 14.98
N THR A 193 5.83 0.42 14.65
CA THR A 193 4.60 0.59 13.86
C THR A 193 3.38 0.52 14.75
N PHE A 194 2.52 1.52 14.59
CA PHE A 194 1.29 1.68 15.35
C PHE A 194 0.06 1.57 14.45
N LEU A 195 -1.04 1.08 15.04
CA LEU A 195 -2.37 1.08 14.45
C LEU A 195 -3.33 1.85 15.35
N ASN A 196 -3.98 2.84 14.79
CA ASN A 196 -5.09 3.56 15.41
C ASN A 196 -6.41 3.13 14.77
N ILE A 197 -7.50 3.20 15.51
CA ILE A 197 -8.86 3.01 15.01
C ILE A 197 -9.68 4.27 15.26
N TYR A 198 -10.49 4.64 14.29
CA TYR A 198 -11.35 5.80 14.35
C TYR A 198 -12.72 5.45 14.91
N GLU A 199 -13.16 6.20 15.90
CA GLU A 199 -14.49 6.13 16.50
C GLU A 199 -15.35 7.25 15.89
N VAL A 200 -16.25 6.90 14.99
CA VAL A 200 -17.04 7.85 14.20
C VAL A 200 -17.92 8.73 15.08
N GLU A 201 -18.60 8.16 16.08
CA GLU A 201 -19.53 8.88 16.96
C GLU A 201 -18.85 10.00 17.77
N SER A 202 -17.66 9.71 18.31
CA SER A 202 -16.87 10.69 19.07
C SER A 202 -15.93 11.52 18.20
N ARG A 203 -15.81 11.17 16.92
CA ARG A 203 -14.85 11.75 15.97
C ARG A 203 -13.41 11.74 16.49
N ALA A 204 -13.01 10.66 17.15
CA ALA A 204 -11.73 10.53 17.82
C ALA A 204 -10.99 9.26 17.42
N TRP A 205 -9.68 9.33 17.44
CA TRP A 205 -8.80 8.18 17.25
C TRP A 205 -8.40 7.59 18.59
N ARG A 206 -8.31 6.27 18.67
CA ARG A 206 -7.66 5.57 19.75
C ARG A 206 -6.70 4.51 19.24
N ARG A 207 -5.80 4.02 20.07
CA ARG A 207 -4.98 2.86 19.72
C ARG A 207 -5.87 1.64 19.48
N LEU A 208 -5.57 0.87 18.44
CA LEU A 208 -6.21 -0.44 18.21
C LEU A 208 -5.75 -1.44 19.28
N VAL A 209 -4.44 -1.42 19.58
CA VAL A 209 -3.80 -2.17 20.69
C VAL A 209 -2.98 -1.20 21.54
N GLU A 210 -2.73 -1.50 22.79
CA GLU A 210 -2.13 -0.54 23.75
C GLU A 210 -0.74 -0.03 23.31
N GLY A 211 0.09 -0.91 22.78
CA GLY A 211 1.46 -0.59 22.29
C GLY A 211 1.58 -0.59 20.77
N PRO A 212 2.80 -0.63 20.26
CA PRO A 212 3.04 -0.86 18.84
C PRO A 212 2.70 -2.30 18.45
N VAL A 213 2.32 -2.51 17.18
CA VAL A 213 2.21 -3.85 16.60
C VAL A 213 3.60 -4.43 16.34
N PHE A 214 4.50 -3.61 15.79
CA PHE A 214 5.91 -3.97 15.59
C PHE A 214 6.81 -3.02 16.37
N ASP A 215 7.75 -3.58 17.12
CA ASP A 215 8.71 -2.83 17.93
C ASP A 215 10.14 -3.13 17.47
N GLY A 216 10.81 -2.10 17.01
CA GLY A 216 12.21 -2.18 16.57
C GLY A 216 13.23 -2.12 17.70
N GLU A 217 12.80 -2.05 18.95
CA GLU A 217 13.66 -2.07 20.16
C GLU A 217 14.74 -0.98 20.14
N LYS A 218 14.49 0.15 19.45
CA LYS A 218 15.43 1.25 19.19
C LYS A 218 16.71 0.84 18.44
N GLN A 219 16.74 -0.32 17.84
CA GLN A 219 17.88 -0.88 17.12
C GLN A 219 17.59 -1.11 15.64
N ARG A 220 16.31 -1.26 15.30
CA ARG A 220 15.83 -1.53 13.95
C ARG A 220 14.41 -1.03 13.75
N ASN A 221 13.83 -1.33 12.62
CA ASN A 221 12.39 -1.26 12.44
C ASN A 221 11.89 -2.29 11.43
N ALA A 222 10.66 -2.74 11.62
CA ALA A 222 9.93 -3.49 10.62
C ALA A 222 9.48 -2.56 9.47
N TYR A 223 9.45 -3.11 8.25
CA TYR A 223 8.86 -2.45 7.08
C TYR A 223 7.66 -3.27 6.58
N PRO A 224 6.53 -3.23 7.31
CA PRO A 224 5.35 -3.97 6.89
C PRO A 224 4.78 -3.41 5.59
N LEU A 225 4.33 -4.32 4.71
CA LEU A 225 3.45 -3.98 3.61
C LEU A 225 2.03 -3.72 4.14
N ALA A 226 1.14 -3.23 3.27
CA ALA A 226 -0.28 -3.18 3.61
C ALA A 226 -0.81 -4.60 3.87
N PRO A 227 -1.63 -4.81 4.90
CA PRO A 227 -2.29 -6.09 5.12
C PRO A 227 -3.13 -6.51 3.91
N VAL A 228 -3.05 -7.79 3.54
CA VAL A 228 -3.80 -8.38 2.42
C VAL A 228 -4.92 -9.24 2.99
N ALA A 229 -6.17 -8.96 2.60
CA ALA A 229 -7.28 -9.84 2.93
C ALA A 229 -7.14 -11.17 2.17
N GLY A 230 -7.02 -12.26 2.89
CA GLY A 230 -6.88 -13.60 2.36
C GLY A 230 -8.21 -14.29 2.07
N PRO A 231 -8.19 -15.33 1.22
CA PRO A 231 -9.38 -16.13 0.92
C PRO A 231 -9.86 -16.99 2.10
N ASP A 232 -9.08 -17.05 3.18
CA ASP A 232 -9.42 -17.71 4.45
C ASP A 232 -10.10 -16.76 5.45
N GLY A 233 -10.31 -15.48 5.07
CA GLY A 233 -10.92 -14.47 5.91
C GLY A 233 -9.97 -13.87 6.95
N MET A 234 -8.67 -14.06 6.79
CA MET A 234 -7.64 -13.44 7.61
C MET A 234 -6.98 -12.29 6.83
N PHE A 235 -6.40 -11.35 7.56
CA PHE A 235 -5.41 -10.43 7.02
C PHE A 235 -4.04 -11.08 7.10
N HIS A 236 -3.28 -10.99 6.02
CA HIS A 236 -1.93 -11.52 5.90
C HIS A 236 -0.96 -10.37 5.72
N LEU A 237 0.13 -10.40 6.43
CA LEU A 237 1.12 -9.33 6.45
C LEU A 237 2.52 -9.92 6.34
N SER A 238 3.36 -9.33 5.48
CA SER A 238 4.78 -9.61 5.40
C SER A 238 5.59 -8.34 5.62
N TRP A 239 6.79 -8.50 6.11
CA TRP A 239 7.74 -7.40 6.31
C TRP A 239 9.18 -7.91 6.25
N VAL A 240 10.08 -6.96 6.10
CA VAL A 240 11.50 -7.16 6.36
C VAL A 240 11.93 -6.28 7.52
N TRP A 241 12.98 -6.68 8.21
CA TRP A 241 13.63 -5.86 9.23
C TRP A 241 14.74 -5.02 8.61
N ARG A 242 15.07 -3.90 9.24
CA ARG A 242 16.11 -3.00 8.75
C ARG A 242 16.81 -2.31 9.92
N GLU A 243 18.14 -2.45 9.99
CA GLU A 243 18.99 -2.00 11.11
C GLU A 243 19.40 -0.52 10.99
N ALA A 244 19.42 0.05 9.77
CA ALA A 244 19.91 1.40 9.53
C ALA A 244 19.25 2.05 8.31
N GLY A 245 19.60 3.33 8.04
CA GLY A 245 19.12 4.04 6.85
C GLY A 245 19.69 3.54 5.52
N ASP A 246 20.69 2.67 5.52
CA ASP A 246 21.22 2.03 4.31
C ASP A 246 20.30 0.92 3.80
N ALA A 247 20.01 0.89 2.50
CA ALA A 247 19.17 -0.14 1.87
C ALA A 247 19.77 -1.55 2.03
N ALA A 248 21.09 -1.68 2.13
CA ALA A 248 21.77 -2.96 2.40
C ALA A 248 21.50 -3.51 3.80
N ALA A 249 20.99 -2.70 4.72
CA ALA A 249 20.68 -3.12 6.08
C ALA A 249 19.33 -3.85 6.21
N ASN A 250 18.60 -4.06 5.12
CA ASN A 250 17.41 -4.92 5.12
C ASN A 250 17.81 -6.39 5.28
N HIS A 251 17.02 -7.13 6.07
CA HIS A 251 17.26 -8.54 6.36
C HIS A 251 15.97 -9.25 6.77
N ASP A 252 15.98 -10.56 6.87
CA ASP A 252 14.90 -11.41 7.38
C ASP A 252 13.50 -11.11 6.81
N LEU A 253 13.05 -11.93 5.88
CA LEU A 253 11.65 -11.92 5.47
C LEU A 253 10.79 -12.54 6.56
N SER A 254 9.77 -11.83 6.96
CA SER A 254 8.86 -12.19 8.05
C SER A 254 7.40 -12.19 7.61
N TYR A 255 6.55 -12.91 8.35
CA TYR A 255 5.12 -13.04 8.08
C TYR A 255 4.33 -13.24 9.37
N ALA A 256 3.11 -12.69 9.38
CA ALA A 256 2.08 -12.97 10.37
C ALA A 256 0.70 -12.81 9.73
N ARG A 257 -0.33 -13.34 10.40
CA ARG A 257 -1.73 -13.18 10.00
C ARG A 257 -2.60 -12.78 11.18
N SER A 258 -3.72 -12.14 10.90
CA SER A 258 -4.64 -11.65 11.91
C SER A 258 -6.06 -11.66 11.37
N ARG A 259 -7.05 -11.89 12.23
CA ARG A 259 -8.46 -11.77 11.87
C ARG A 259 -8.98 -10.33 12.00
N ASP A 260 -8.38 -9.54 12.87
CA ASP A 260 -8.89 -8.25 13.35
C ASP A 260 -7.83 -7.15 13.42
N LEU A 261 -6.58 -7.44 13.00
CA LEU A 261 -5.38 -6.61 13.10
C LEU A 261 -4.95 -6.29 14.56
N ALA A 262 -5.67 -6.79 15.56
CA ALA A 262 -5.37 -6.64 16.98
C ALA A 262 -4.74 -7.90 17.57
N SER A 263 -5.19 -9.06 17.12
CA SER A 263 -4.73 -10.38 17.58
C SER A 263 -3.98 -11.08 16.45
N TRP A 264 -2.72 -11.39 16.65
CA TRP A 264 -1.83 -11.89 15.62
C TRP A 264 -1.46 -13.36 15.83
N GLN A 265 -1.21 -14.05 14.74
CA GLN A 265 -0.78 -15.44 14.68
C GLN A 265 0.38 -15.61 13.69
N ASP A 266 1.24 -16.58 13.95
CA ASP A 266 2.21 -17.06 12.96
C ASP A 266 1.53 -17.87 11.84
N ALA A 267 2.33 -18.40 10.91
CA ALA A 267 1.82 -19.22 9.81
C ALA A 267 1.18 -20.53 10.27
N ALA A 268 1.61 -21.08 11.40
CA ALA A 268 1.03 -22.29 12.01
C ALA A 268 -0.28 -22.03 12.78
N GLY A 269 -0.67 -20.75 12.94
CA GLY A 269 -1.84 -20.34 13.72
C GLY A 269 -1.59 -20.21 15.23
N ARG A 270 -0.33 -20.24 15.66
CA ARG A 270 0.02 -20.02 17.07
C ARG A 270 -0.08 -18.53 17.39
N PRO A 271 -0.70 -18.16 18.52
CA PRO A 271 -0.83 -16.75 18.92
C PRO A 271 0.55 -16.09 19.10
N LEU A 272 0.67 -14.86 18.64
CA LEU A 272 1.85 -14.02 18.83
C LEU A 272 1.57 -12.97 19.91
N ALA A 273 2.48 -12.83 20.85
CA ALA A 273 2.44 -11.73 21.80
C ALA A 273 2.85 -10.41 21.12
N LEU A 274 2.13 -9.34 21.44
CA LEU A 274 2.49 -7.99 20.99
C LEU A 274 3.39 -7.29 22.01
N PRO A 275 4.29 -6.42 21.58
CA PRO A 275 4.63 -6.15 20.17
C PRO A 275 5.45 -7.29 19.54
N ILE A 276 5.27 -7.48 18.23
CA ILE A 276 6.09 -8.38 17.43
C ILE A 276 7.49 -7.75 17.29
N ARG A 277 8.53 -8.53 17.62
CA ARG A 277 9.94 -8.16 17.56
C ARG A 277 10.70 -9.12 16.65
N LEU A 278 11.95 -8.79 16.33
CA LEU A 278 12.80 -9.70 15.55
C LEU A 278 12.93 -11.09 16.20
N ALA A 279 13.05 -11.12 17.52
CA ALA A 279 13.18 -12.36 18.30
C ALA A 279 11.84 -13.11 18.50
N THR A 280 10.70 -12.61 18.00
CA THR A 280 9.42 -13.31 18.12
C THR A 280 9.47 -14.61 17.33
N GLU A 281 9.26 -15.75 18.00
CA GLU A 281 9.27 -17.06 17.36
C GLU A 281 8.17 -17.22 16.33
N GLY A 282 8.48 -17.95 15.23
CA GLY A 282 7.50 -18.34 14.20
C GLY A 282 7.21 -17.26 13.15
N VAL A 283 7.77 -16.06 13.26
CA VAL A 283 7.51 -14.98 12.28
C VAL A 283 8.48 -14.98 11.09
N ILE A 284 9.70 -15.53 11.24
CA ILE A 284 10.69 -15.55 10.17
C ILE A 284 10.30 -16.58 9.10
N VAL A 285 10.22 -16.12 7.88
CA VAL A 285 9.98 -16.94 6.67
C VAL A 285 11.30 -17.40 6.07
N ASP A 286 12.20 -16.45 5.87
CA ASP A 286 13.54 -16.67 5.28
C ASP A 286 14.55 -15.81 6.04
N PRO A 287 15.53 -16.42 6.73
CA PRO A 287 16.55 -15.71 7.51
C PRO A 287 17.64 -15.12 6.59
N VAL A 288 17.25 -14.12 5.80
CA VAL A 288 18.16 -13.39 4.92
C VAL A 288 19.08 -12.51 5.75
N PRO A 289 20.41 -12.61 5.65
CA PRO A 289 21.30 -11.77 6.42
C PRO A 289 21.30 -10.30 5.94
N VAL A 290 21.78 -9.39 6.79
CA VAL A 290 22.16 -8.03 6.36
C VAL A 290 23.10 -8.12 5.16
N LYS A 291 22.92 -7.27 4.14
CA LYS A 291 23.57 -7.33 2.82
C LYS A 291 23.22 -8.59 2.00
N GLY A 292 22.18 -9.31 2.37
CA GLY A 292 21.68 -10.48 1.64
C GLY A 292 20.80 -10.16 0.43
N GLY A 293 20.65 -8.88 0.06
CA GLY A 293 19.98 -8.49 -1.20
C GLY A 293 18.46 -8.46 -1.15
N ILE A 294 17.85 -8.51 0.04
CA ILE A 294 16.43 -8.24 0.20
C ILE A 294 16.19 -6.76 0.42
N LEU A 295 15.07 -6.22 -0.10
CA LEU A 295 14.69 -4.82 0.07
C LEU A 295 13.33 -4.72 0.73
N ASN A 296 13.10 -3.69 1.53
CA ASN A 296 11.76 -3.34 2.00
C ASN A 296 10.80 -3.12 0.82
N GLY A 297 9.57 -3.61 0.95
CA GLY A 297 8.61 -3.71 -0.16
C GLY A 297 8.66 -5.05 -0.92
N SER A 298 9.63 -5.93 -0.64
CA SER A 298 9.63 -7.33 -1.02
C SER A 298 8.70 -8.17 -0.13
N GLY A 299 8.47 -9.43 -0.48
CA GLY A 299 7.60 -10.32 0.29
C GLY A 299 6.13 -10.15 -0.07
N ARG A 300 5.79 -10.11 -1.36
CA ARG A 300 4.42 -9.98 -1.85
C ARG A 300 3.59 -11.20 -1.47
N VAL A 301 2.58 -11.02 -0.62
CA VAL A 301 1.68 -12.10 -0.21
C VAL A 301 0.67 -12.39 -1.30
N GLY A 302 0.65 -13.60 -1.79
CA GLY A 302 -0.37 -14.18 -2.65
C GLY A 302 -0.87 -15.50 -2.07
N PHE A 303 -1.70 -16.22 -2.83
CA PHE A 303 -2.29 -17.48 -2.38
C PHE A 303 -2.29 -18.49 -3.52
N ASP A 304 -2.18 -19.77 -3.17
CA ASP A 304 -2.37 -20.87 -4.08
C ASP A 304 -3.86 -21.31 -4.15
N SER A 305 -4.16 -22.36 -4.93
CA SER A 305 -5.53 -22.86 -5.08
C SER A 305 -6.12 -23.46 -3.80
N GLN A 306 -5.25 -23.88 -2.87
CA GLN A 306 -5.62 -24.40 -1.55
C GLN A 306 -5.71 -23.29 -0.48
N LYS A 307 -5.60 -22.01 -0.90
CA LYS A 307 -5.63 -20.83 -0.02
C LYS A 307 -4.43 -20.71 0.93
N ARG A 308 -3.34 -21.44 0.67
CA ARG A 308 -2.09 -21.32 1.44
C ARG A 308 -1.37 -20.02 1.06
N PRO A 309 -0.78 -19.29 2.01
CA PRO A 309 -0.01 -18.09 1.68
C PRO A 309 1.26 -18.46 0.91
N VAL A 310 1.52 -17.72 -0.17
CA VAL A 310 2.74 -17.83 -0.98
C VAL A 310 3.36 -16.43 -1.08
N LEU A 311 4.55 -16.27 -0.54
CA LEU A 311 5.29 -15.00 -0.59
C LEU A 311 6.24 -15.01 -1.77
N ALA A 312 6.22 -13.97 -2.60
CA ALA A 312 7.17 -13.77 -3.68
C ALA A 312 8.12 -12.61 -3.34
N TYR A 313 9.43 -12.81 -3.48
CA TYR A 313 10.46 -11.85 -3.10
C TYR A 313 11.74 -12.08 -3.89
N TYR A 314 12.75 -11.21 -3.70
CA TYR A 314 14.08 -11.41 -4.24
C TYR A 314 15.14 -11.23 -3.15
N LYS A 315 16.22 -11.94 -3.29
CA LYS A 315 17.44 -11.85 -2.47
C LYS A 315 18.66 -12.32 -3.27
N TYR A 316 19.85 -12.20 -2.71
CA TYR A 316 21.04 -12.80 -3.31
C TYR A 316 21.06 -14.31 -3.08
N ASP A 317 21.57 -15.04 -4.08
CA ASP A 317 21.95 -16.44 -3.97
C ASP A 317 23.34 -16.59 -3.33
N SER A 318 23.85 -17.82 -3.29
CA SER A 318 25.16 -18.13 -2.74
C SER A 318 26.34 -17.53 -3.54
N ALA A 319 26.12 -17.19 -4.82
CA ALA A 319 27.09 -16.50 -5.67
C ALA A 319 27.00 -14.96 -5.53
N GLY A 320 26.05 -14.45 -4.73
CA GLY A 320 25.82 -13.03 -4.55
C GLY A 320 25.04 -12.37 -5.68
N LEU A 321 24.38 -13.14 -6.54
CA LEU A 321 23.53 -12.67 -7.63
C LEU A 321 22.08 -12.53 -7.17
N SER A 322 21.35 -11.57 -7.75
CA SER A 322 19.94 -11.34 -7.38
C SER A 322 19.03 -12.36 -8.03
N GLN A 323 18.30 -13.11 -7.22
CA GLN A 323 17.34 -14.11 -7.68
C GLN A 323 15.96 -13.87 -7.08
N VAL A 324 14.93 -14.32 -7.79
CA VAL A 324 13.54 -14.34 -7.31
C VAL A 324 13.25 -15.68 -6.66
N TYR A 325 12.57 -15.62 -5.54
CA TYR A 325 12.15 -16.76 -4.74
C TYR A 325 10.64 -16.70 -4.46
N VAL A 326 10.07 -17.87 -4.21
CA VAL A 326 8.76 -17.99 -3.55
C VAL A 326 8.91 -18.83 -2.29
N ALA A 327 8.13 -18.46 -1.26
CA ALA A 327 8.03 -19.22 -0.02
C ALA A 327 6.55 -19.58 0.20
N ARG A 328 6.21 -20.87 0.31
CA ARG A 328 4.86 -21.38 0.59
C ARG A 328 4.83 -22.08 1.93
N TRP A 329 3.82 -21.77 2.75
CA TRP A 329 3.60 -22.48 4.00
C TRP A 329 2.93 -23.82 3.73
N GLU A 330 3.61 -24.91 3.99
CA GLU A 330 3.13 -26.28 3.87
C GLU A 330 3.87 -27.21 4.83
N ASP A 331 3.25 -28.28 5.26
CA ASP A 331 3.84 -29.29 6.17
C ASP A 331 4.52 -28.70 7.42
N ALA A 332 3.87 -27.66 8.00
CA ALA A 332 4.34 -26.91 9.16
C ALA A 332 5.70 -26.20 8.99
N ALA A 333 6.10 -25.92 7.76
CA ALA A 333 7.32 -25.18 7.43
C ALA A 333 7.16 -24.28 6.20
N TRP A 334 8.06 -23.34 6.03
CA TRP A 334 8.19 -22.58 4.79
C TRP A 334 9.05 -23.33 3.79
N ARG A 335 8.43 -23.75 2.67
CA ARG A 335 9.15 -24.29 1.52
C ARG A 335 9.57 -23.14 0.62
N ILE A 336 10.88 -22.94 0.48
CA ILE A 336 11.48 -21.86 -0.32
C ILE A 336 12.02 -22.44 -1.62
N VAL A 337 11.63 -21.83 -2.75
CA VAL A 337 12.05 -22.26 -4.09
C VAL A 337 12.59 -21.05 -4.85
N GLN A 338 13.79 -21.17 -5.43
CA GLN A 338 14.36 -20.20 -6.35
C GLN A 338 13.73 -20.37 -7.73
N LEU A 339 13.28 -19.27 -8.35
CA LEU A 339 12.59 -19.26 -9.64
C LEU A 339 13.47 -18.78 -10.80
N SER A 340 14.47 -17.95 -10.54
CA SER A 340 15.34 -17.38 -11.55
C SER A 340 16.77 -17.91 -11.44
N ASP A 341 17.51 -17.82 -12.55
CA ASP A 341 18.94 -18.09 -12.65
C ASP A 341 19.58 -16.93 -13.41
N TRP A 342 19.63 -15.75 -12.75
CA TRP A 342 20.13 -14.52 -13.36
C TRP A 342 21.59 -14.29 -13.03
N ASP A 343 22.37 -13.86 -14.01
CA ASP A 343 23.78 -13.50 -13.91
C ASP A 343 23.98 -12.01 -13.52
N HIS A 344 23.04 -11.43 -12.79
CA HIS A 344 23.04 -10.02 -12.44
C HIS A 344 22.84 -9.80 -10.94
N ARG A 345 23.60 -8.85 -10.41
CA ARG A 345 23.43 -8.36 -9.06
C ARG A 345 22.82 -6.97 -9.07
N PHE A 346 21.64 -6.80 -8.45
CA PHE A 346 21.06 -5.51 -8.14
C PHE A 346 21.69 -4.99 -6.85
N GLU A 347 22.58 -4.01 -6.96
CA GLU A 347 23.25 -3.43 -5.80
C GLU A 347 22.31 -2.60 -4.96
N LEU A 348 22.04 -3.08 -3.75
CA LEU A 348 21.27 -2.39 -2.73
C LEU A 348 22.21 -1.67 -1.77
N ALA A 349 22.32 -0.35 -1.87
CA ALA A 349 23.19 0.44 -1.01
C ALA A 349 22.68 1.87 -0.84
N GLY A 350 23.05 2.47 0.29
CA GLY A 350 22.80 3.88 0.61
C GLY A 350 21.39 4.19 1.08
N GLY A 351 21.19 5.39 1.58
CA GLY A 351 19.93 5.90 2.12
C GLY A 351 19.09 6.66 1.10
N GLY A 352 17.88 7.05 1.54
CA GLY A 352 16.89 7.73 0.72
C GLY A 352 16.23 6.83 -0.32
N THR A 353 15.26 7.36 -1.06
CA THR A 353 14.57 6.62 -2.12
C THR A 353 15.53 6.24 -3.23
N LEU A 354 15.60 4.94 -3.56
CA LEU A 354 16.48 4.43 -4.61
C LEU A 354 16.13 5.09 -5.96
N PRO A 355 17.13 5.57 -6.72
CA PRO A 355 16.89 6.19 -8.02
C PRO A 355 16.30 5.22 -9.04
N LYS A 356 16.57 3.93 -8.90
CA LYS A 356 16.13 2.88 -9.81
C LYS A 356 15.86 1.58 -9.03
N TYR A 357 14.77 0.94 -9.36
CA TYR A 357 14.45 -0.42 -8.94
C TYR A 357 14.66 -1.34 -10.14
N GLU A 358 15.52 -2.33 -10.00
CA GLU A 358 15.91 -3.19 -11.13
C GLU A 358 15.10 -4.47 -11.24
N ILE A 359 14.48 -4.86 -10.13
CA ILE A 359 13.67 -6.07 -10.04
C ILE A 359 12.26 -5.71 -9.54
N HIS A 360 11.27 -6.24 -10.22
CA HIS A 360 9.87 -6.21 -9.81
C HIS A 360 9.35 -7.62 -9.65
N VAL A 361 8.61 -7.88 -8.58
CA VAL A 361 7.95 -9.15 -8.31
C VAL A 361 6.51 -8.87 -7.91
N GLY A 362 5.58 -9.50 -8.61
CA GLY A 362 4.16 -9.42 -8.34
C GLY A 362 3.71 -10.33 -7.20
N VAL A 363 2.40 -10.59 -7.13
CA VAL A 363 1.82 -11.56 -6.20
C VAL A 363 1.56 -12.88 -6.91
N VAL A 364 1.77 -14.01 -6.20
CA VAL A 364 1.39 -15.33 -6.71
C VAL A 364 -0.13 -15.46 -6.70
N ARG A 365 -0.68 -15.98 -7.79
CA ARG A 365 -2.13 -16.20 -7.94
C ARG A 365 -2.39 -17.56 -8.58
N PRO A 366 -3.50 -18.25 -8.27
CA PRO A 366 -3.93 -19.42 -9.00
C PRO A 366 -4.11 -19.11 -10.49
N GLY A 367 -3.67 -20.04 -11.34
CA GLY A 367 -3.88 -20.05 -12.78
C GLY A 367 -4.95 -21.04 -13.19
N LYS A 368 -4.67 -21.84 -14.23
CA LYS A 368 -5.47 -23.03 -14.55
C LYS A 368 -5.22 -24.10 -13.47
N ALA A 369 -6.01 -25.17 -13.48
CA ALA A 369 -5.84 -26.28 -12.53
C ALA A 369 -4.38 -26.78 -12.49
N GLY A 370 -3.78 -26.79 -11.31
CA GLY A 370 -2.39 -27.19 -11.09
C GLY A 370 -1.34 -26.15 -11.47
N GLU A 371 -1.74 -24.90 -11.77
CA GLU A 371 -0.82 -23.84 -12.13
C GLU A 371 -0.93 -22.63 -11.18
N LEU A 372 0.21 -22.02 -10.88
CA LEU A 372 0.30 -20.69 -10.27
C LEU A 372 0.90 -19.69 -11.26
N ARG A 373 0.60 -18.42 -11.08
CA ARG A 373 1.08 -17.33 -11.94
C ARG A 373 1.78 -16.29 -11.11
N LEU A 374 2.96 -15.85 -11.57
CA LEU A 374 3.75 -14.81 -10.92
C LEU A 374 4.29 -13.85 -11.98
N GLU A 375 3.88 -12.59 -11.89
CA GLU A 375 4.43 -11.53 -12.73
C GLU A 375 5.82 -11.13 -12.23
N PHE A 376 6.76 -10.94 -13.14
CA PHE A 376 8.10 -10.49 -12.87
C PHE A 376 8.58 -9.45 -13.87
N GLY A 377 9.51 -8.60 -13.44
CA GLY A 377 10.22 -7.66 -14.29
C GLY A 377 11.67 -7.53 -13.82
N HIS A 378 12.59 -7.45 -14.78
CA HIS A 378 14.00 -7.20 -14.55
C HIS A 378 14.58 -6.34 -15.67
N VAL A 379 15.27 -5.26 -15.33
CA VAL A 379 15.74 -4.26 -16.30
C VAL A 379 16.66 -4.81 -17.39
N LYS A 380 17.35 -5.92 -17.14
CA LYS A 380 18.26 -6.57 -18.10
C LYS A 380 17.74 -7.91 -18.64
N LYS A 381 16.81 -8.55 -17.95
CA LYS A 381 16.31 -9.90 -18.29
C LYS A 381 14.87 -9.89 -18.82
N GLY A 382 14.27 -8.68 -18.98
CA GLY A 382 12.92 -8.51 -19.47
C GLY A 382 11.85 -8.70 -18.41
N SER A 383 10.61 -8.86 -18.84
CA SER A 383 9.45 -9.02 -17.99
C SER A 383 8.49 -10.06 -18.56
N GLY A 384 7.69 -10.65 -17.71
CA GLY A 384 6.73 -11.67 -18.11
C GLY A 384 5.90 -12.17 -16.95
N VAL A 385 5.20 -13.25 -17.19
CA VAL A 385 4.50 -14.03 -16.19
C VAL A 385 5.11 -15.43 -16.18
N TRP A 386 5.72 -15.81 -15.08
CA TRP A 386 6.05 -17.20 -14.85
C TRP A 386 4.79 -17.97 -14.52
N VAL A 387 4.59 -19.06 -15.24
CA VAL A 387 3.62 -20.08 -14.87
C VAL A 387 4.38 -21.17 -14.13
N LEU A 388 3.98 -21.39 -12.90
CA LEU A 388 4.60 -22.38 -12.02
C LEU A 388 3.70 -23.62 -11.96
N ASP A 389 4.31 -24.78 -11.87
CA ASP A 389 3.64 -25.98 -11.41
C ASP A 389 3.29 -25.80 -9.93
N GLU A 390 2.02 -26.00 -9.57
CA GLU A 390 1.55 -25.67 -8.22
C GLU A 390 2.16 -26.57 -7.15
N ASP A 391 2.43 -27.85 -7.47
CA ASP A 391 2.99 -28.79 -6.49
C ASP A 391 4.48 -28.53 -6.25
N SER A 392 5.27 -28.45 -7.31
CA SER A 392 6.71 -28.28 -7.22
C SER A 392 7.16 -26.84 -7.03
N LEU A 393 6.32 -25.85 -7.36
CA LEU A 393 6.62 -24.41 -7.47
C LEU A 393 7.67 -24.09 -8.56
N ALA A 394 8.02 -25.04 -9.41
CA ALA A 394 8.99 -24.85 -10.49
C ALA A 394 8.35 -24.04 -11.64
N VAL A 395 9.17 -23.20 -12.29
CA VAL A 395 8.75 -22.50 -13.52
C VAL A 395 8.63 -23.51 -14.66
N VAL A 396 7.41 -23.67 -15.21
CA VAL A 396 7.15 -24.56 -16.36
C VAL A 396 7.18 -23.82 -17.69
N ARG A 397 6.85 -22.51 -17.67
CA ARG A 397 6.93 -21.65 -18.86
C ARG A 397 6.86 -20.18 -18.50
N THR A 398 7.24 -19.32 -19.44
CA THR A 398 7.08 -17.86 -19.36
C THR A 398 6.06 -17.41 -20.40
N GLU A 399 5.12 -16.60 -19.97
CA GLU A 399 4.13 -15.94 -20.84
C GLU A 399 4.39 -14.42 -20.88
N PRO A 400 4.02 -13.72 -21.96
CA PRO A 400 4.07 -12.27 -21.99
C PRO A 400 3.23 -11.65 -20.85
N ALA A 401 3.78 -10.67 -20.16
CA ALA A 401 3.01 -9.87 -19.22
C ALA A 401 2.04 -8.95 -19.99
N LYS A 402 0.82 -8.85 -19.50
CA LYS A 402 -0.12 -7.82 -19.97
C LYS A 402 0.22 -6.51 -19.28
N PRO A 403 0.21 -5.39 -20.01
CA PRO A 403 0.42 -4.09 -19.39
C PRO A 403 -0.64 -3.82 -18.31
N HIS A 404 -0.20 -3.34 -17.15
CA HIS A 404 -1.11 -2.94 -16.08
C HIS A 404 -1.96 -1.72 -16.46
N TYR A 405 -1.39 -0.82 -17.26
CA TYR A 405 -2.07 0.33 -17.86
C TYR A 405 -2.02 0.27 -19.37
N PRO A 406 -3.06 0.74 -20.09
CA PRO A 406 -3.07 0.81 -21.55
C PRO A 406 -1.82 1.52 -22.10
N ARG A 407 -1.27 1.00 -23.19
CA ARG A 407 -0.05 1.56 -23.81
C ARG A 407 -0.21 3.02 -24.27
N SER A 408 -1.44 3.44 -24.60
CA SER A 408 -1.76 4.82 -24.95
C SER A 408 -1.40 5.81 -23.81
N LEU A 409 -1.39 5.38 -22.57
CA LEU A 409 -1.05 6.19 -21.40
C LEU A 409 0.45 6.26 -21.10
N TRP A 410 1.31 5.50 -21.82
CA TRP A 410 2.75 5.47 -21.56
C TRP A 410 3.51 6.63 -22.19
N LYS A 411 2.87 7.35 -23.13
CA LYS A 411 3.50 8.47 -23.83
C LYS A 411 3.84 9.58 -22.83
N ILE A 412 5.12 9.94 -22.79
CA ILE A 412 5.61 11.13 -22.07
C ILE A 412 5.28 12.35 -22.92
N GLU A 413 4.64 13.36 -22.35
CA GLU A 413 4.26 14.61 -23.00
C GLU A 413 5.33 15.69 -22.80
N SER A 414 6.01 15.67 -21.66
CA SER A 414 7.08 16.60 -21.34
C SER A 414 8.29 16.39 -22.24
N THR A 415 8.90 17.47 -22.70
CA THR A 415 10.17 17.46 -23.44
C THR A 415 11.40 17.54 -22.51
N PHE A 416 11.18 17.71 -21.20
CA PHE A 416 12.28 17.78 -20.24
C PHE A 416 12.95 16.39 -20.08
N PRO A 417 14.29 16.30 -20.14
CA PRO A 417 15.00 15.03 -20.09
C PRO A 417 14.79 14.30 -18.76
N GLY A 418 14.56 12.98 -18.80
CA GLY A 418 14.44 12.13 -17.60
C GLY A 418 13.07 12.09 -16.96
N MET A 419 12.07 12.70 -17.59
CA MET A 419 10.68 12.57 -17.16
C MET A 419 10.17 11.14 -17.38
N ALA A 420 9.26 10.72 -16.52
CA ALA A 420 8.58 9.44 -16.61
C ALA A 420 7.11 9.57 -16.18
N VAL A 421 6.24 8.79 -16.82
CA VAL A 421 4.83 8.73 -16.43
C VAL A 421 4.69 8.08 -15.06
N ARG A 422 3.80 8.63 -14.24
CA ARG A 422 3.41 8.14 -12.92
C ARG A 422 1.94 7.80 -12.90
N TYR A 423 1.60 6.83 -12.08
CA TYR A 423 0.23 6.40 -11.88
C TYR A 423 -0.06 6.21 -10.39
N ALA A 424 -1.32 6.39 -10.01
CA ALA A 424 -1.84 5.92 -8.74
C ALA A 424 -3.24 5.33 -8.98
N ASP A 425 -3.50 4.17 -8.39
CA ASP A 425 -4.81 3.54 -8.45
C ASP A 425 -5.78 4.24 -7.49
N ASP A 426 -7.06 4.13 -7.77
CA ASP A 426 -8.14 4.61 -6.91
C ASP A 426 -8.21 3.79 -5.62
N ALA A 427 -8.18 4.46 -4.48
CA ALA A 427 -8.38 3.83 -3.17
C ALA A 427 -9.86 3.53 -2.88
N GLY A 428 -10.77 4.14 -3.63
CA GLY A 428 -12.20 3.89 -3.57
C GLY A 428 -12.61 2.62 -4.31
N VAL A 429 -13.88 2.28 -4.19
CA VAL A 429 -14.48 1.13 -4.90
C VAL A 429 -15.49 1.64 -5.89
N SER A 430 -15.25 1.40 -7.18
CA SER A 430 -16.25 1.69 -8.21
C SER A 430 -17.48 0.81 -8.00
N ALA A 431 -18.67 1.42 -8.02
CA ALA A 431 -19.95 0.70 -7.97
C ALA A 431 -20.21 -0.14 -9.23
N GLU A 432 -19.52 0.16 -10.35
CA GLU A 432 -19.68 -0.55 -11.62
C GLU A 432 -18.58 -1.61 -11.80
N PRO A 433 -18.93 -2.91 -11.94
CA PRO A 433 -17.95 -3.94 -12.25
C PRO A 433 -17.19 -3.65 -13.55
N GLY A 434 -15.87 -3.83 -13.53
CA GLY A 434 -14.99 -3.61 -14.69
C GLY A 434 -14.66 -2.14 -14.98
N ARG A 435 -15.21 -1.18 -14.23
CA ARG A 435 -14.86 0.24 -14.29
C ARG A 435 -13.85 0.56 -13.19
N ARG A 436 -12.75 1.21 -13.52
CA ARG A 436 -11.77 1.69 -12.54
C ARG A 436 -11.22 3.07 -12.94
N PHE A 437 -10.74 3.81 -11.96
CA PHE A 437 -10.11 5.10 -12.16
C PHE A 437 -8.65 5.05 -11.72
N ILE A 438 -7.81 5.84 -12.39
CA ILE A 438 -6.42 6.02 -12.03
C ILE A 438 -6.04 7.49 -12.15
N LEU A 439 -5.02 7.89 -11.39
CA LEU A 439 -4.28 9.13 -11.68
C LEU A 439 -3.15 8.86 -12.68
N ARG A 440 -2.90 9.85 -13.55
CA ARG A 440 -1.74 9.90 -14.44
C ARG A 440 -1.12 11.30 -14.38
N TRP A 441 0.19 11.36 -14.17
CA TRP A 441 1.00 12.58 -14.28
C TRP A 441 2.42 12.22 -14.67
N GLU A 442 3.33 13.21 -14.74
CA GLU A 442 4.72 12.98 -15.08
C GLU A 442 5.63 13.63 -14.04
N SER A 443 6.77 13.01 -13.76
CA SER A 443 7.80 13.59 -12.92
C SER A 443 9.18 13.04 -13.26
N LEU A 444 10.23 13.75 -12.81
CA LEU A 444 11.57 13.18 -12.75
C LEU A 444 11.63 11.94 -11.84
N GLY A 445 12.67 11.13 -11.97
CA GLY A 445 12.95 10.00 -11.09
C GLY A 445 13.32 10.43 -9.67
N ALA A 446 13.42 9.47 -8.76
CA ALA A 446 13.92 9.71 -7.41
C ALA A 446 15.40 10.17 -7.43
N ASN A 447 15.79 10.97 -6.42
CA ASN A 447 17.13 11.51 -6.28
C ASN A 447 17.68 11.34 -4.85
N ARG A 448 17.44 10.18 -4.25
CA ARG A 448 17.85 9.91 -2.85
C ARG A 448 17.30 10.94 -1.86
N ASP A 449 16.11 11.50 -2.16
CA ASP A 449 15.43 12.53 -1.36
C ASP A 449 16.24 13.82 -1.19
N LYS A 450 17.12 14.10 -2.16
CA LYS A 450 17.97 15.30 -2.19
C LYS A 450 17.46 16.32 -3.20
N PRO A 451 17.64 17.61 -2.93
CA PRO A 451 17.36 18.67 -3.91
C PRO A 451 18.09 18.46 -5.23
N ARG A 452 17.46 18.88 -6.31
CA ARG A 452 18.07 18.97 -7.64
C ARG A 452 18.40 20.43 -7.96
N PRO A 453 19.50 20.69 -8.66
CA PRO A 453 19.76 22.03 -9.19
C PRO A 453 18.73 22.39 -10.28
N GLU A 454 18.50 23.65 -10.50
CA GLU A 454 17.74 24.18 -11.64
C GLU A 454 18.52 23.99 -12.98
N PRO A 455 17.85 23.95 -14.13
CA PRO A 455 16.40 24.09 -14.27
C PRO A 455 15.62 22.86 -13.88
N TRP A 456 14.39 23.06 -13.42
CA TRP A 456 13.43 21.99 -13.14
C TRP A 456 12.44 21.87 -14.30
N PRO A 457 11.77 20.71 -14.46
CA PRO A 457 10.69 20.58 -15.44
C PRO A 457 9.54 21.51 -15.08
N GLU A 458 8.85 21.97 -16.12
CA GLU A 458 7.55 22.61 -15.98
C GLU A 458 6.56 21.66 -15.26
N PRO A 459 5.59 22.19 -14.53
CA PRO A 459 4.54 21.40 -13.92
C PRO A 459 3.85 20.50 -14.92
N SER A 460 3.61 19.23 -14.58
CA SER A 460 2.90 18.31 -15.46
C SER A 460 1.39 18.32 -15.19
N MET A 461 0.58 18.05 -16.22
CA MET A 461 -0.87 17.92 -16.03
C MET A 461 -1.19 16.62 -15.28
N LEU A 462 -1.89 16.74 -14.14
CA LEU A 462 -2.49 15.62 -13.45
C LEU A 462 -3.84 15.30 -14.07
N ARG A 463 -4.08 14.02 -14.36
CA ARG A 463 -5.33 13.55 -14.95
C ARG A 463 -5.94 12.42 -14.16
N VAL A 464 -7.26 12.40 -14.09
CA VAL A 464 -8.03 11.21 -13.75
C VAL A 464 -8.40 10.53 -15.05
N VAL A 465 -8.04 9.26 -15.17
CA VAL A 465 -8.33 8.42 -16.33
C VAL A 465 -9.31 7.33 -15.93
N GLU A 466 -10.39 7.21 -16.66
CA GLU A 466 -11.34 6.11 -16.54
C GLU A 466 -10.91 4.96 -17.45
N LEU A 467 -10.81 3.78 -16.87
CA LEU A 467 -10.49 2.55 -17.54
C LEU A 467 -11.67 1.57 -17.45
N ARG A 468 -11.89 0.83 -18.52
CA ARG A 468 -12.88 -0.25 -18.55
C ARG A 468 -12.22 -1.55 -19.00
N ASP A 469 -12.56 -2.62 -18.33
CA ASP A 469 -12.18 -3.98 -18.72
C ASP A 469 -12.79 -4.30 -20.09
N ALA A 470 -11.93 -4.44 -21.13
CA ALA A 470 -12.35 -4.72 -22.50
C ALA A 470 -13.11 -6.07 -22.67
N THR A 471 -13.12 -6.93 -21.66
CA THR A 471 -13.85 -8.20 -21.68
C THR A 471 -15.28 -8.08 -21.17
N MET A 472 -15.65 -6.94 -20.56
CA MET A 472 -16.99 -6.70 -20.08
C MET A 472 -17.85 -6.02 -21.16
N PRO A 473 -19.07 -6.47 -21.42
CA PRO A 473 -19.94 -5.83 -22.40
C PRO A 473 -20.20 -4.37 -22.04
N ALA A 474 -20.11 -3.48 -22.99
CA ALA A 474 -20.58 -2.11 -22.85
C ALA A 474 -22.11 -2.17 -22.56
N ARG A 475 -22.54 -1.57 -21.44
CA ARG A 475 -23.97 -1.44 -21.12
C ARG A 475 -24.58 -0.24 -21.82
#